data_7c4e940d6bcd1aa7ed19309a62af8f9d
#
_entry.id   7c4e940d6bcd1aa7ed19309a62af8f9d
#
_cell.length_a   1.000
_cell.length_b   1.000
_cell.length_c   1.000
_cell.angle_alpha   90.00
_cell.angle_beta   90.00
_cell.angle_gamma   90.00
#
_symmetry.space_group_name_H-M   'P 1'
#
loop_
_entity.id
_entity.type
_entity.pdbx_description
1 polymer ?
#
loop_
_entity_poly.entity_id
_entity_poly.type
_entity_poly.pdbx_seq_one_letter_code
_entity_poly.pdbx_strand_id
1 'polypeptide(L)'
;SHLMDALHPCYAGDLGIGIQMGMGVGAAAVRMHQGFAILPVYPPERVIKGIVVNARAQRFIAEDSYYACIGHETAYTQHGKAFLVTDADCSYDPGDFRMPLLAEAASIGELESKGGFVPGTLAHTVATYNAAAARGEDPLLHKHPKFLAPLAKAPLRLYELDVTRAFCCSHTFGGLETTVDSQVLDAF
;
A
#
# COMPACT_ATOMS: atom_id res chain seq x y z
N SER A 1 3.88 18.73 -3.59
CA SER A 1 3.10 17.81 -4.42
C SER A 1 1.82 17.48 -3.65
N HIS A 2 0.69 17.56 -4.30
CA HIS A 2 -0.66 17.37 -3.72
C HIS A 2 -0.85 16.02 -2.99
N LEU A 3 0.01 15.05 -3.22
CA LEU A 3 -0.03 13.75 -2.55
C LEU A 3 0.38 13.82 -1.09
N MET A 4 1.37 14.64 -0.75
CA MET A 4 1.81 14.76 0.65
C MET A 4 0.78 15.49 1.52
N ASP A 5 -0.06 16.34 0.92
CA ASP A 5 -1.13 17.05 1.63
C ASP A 5 -2.32 16.15 1.95
N ALA A 6 -2.45 15.03 1.23
CA ALA A 6 -3.54 14.06 1.40
C ALA A 6 -3.20 12.93 2.38
N LEU A 7 -1.92 12.75 2.72
CA LEU A 7 -1.48 11.70 3.63
C LEU A 7 -1.66 12.13 5.08
N HIS A 8 -2.21 11.24 5.91
CA HIS A 8 -2.28 11.49 7.33
C HIS A 8 -0.85 11.46 7.92
N PRO A 9 -0.41 12.49 8.68
CA PRO A 9 0.84 12.39 9.41
C PRO A 9 0.71 11.27 10.45
N CYS A 10 1.76 10.51 10.65
CA CYS A 10 1.78 9.45 11.67
C CYS A 10 1.55 10.01 13.08
N TYR A 11 2.03 11.24 13.31
CA TYR A 11 1.78 11.98 14.53
C TYR A 11 1.67 13.49 14.23
N ALA A 12 0.58 14.10 14.67
CA ALA A 12 0.31 15.52 14.40
C ALA A 12 1.32 16.50 15.05
N GLY A 13 2.09 16.03 16.04
CA GLY A 13 3.15 16.81 16.70
C GLY A 13 4.51 16.79 16.00
N ASP A 14 4.68 15.98 14.95
CA ASP A 14 5.94 15.87 14.20
C ASP A 14 6.09 17.02 13.19
N LEU A 15 6.31 18.22 13.73
CA LEU A 15 6.41 19.46 12.95
C LEU A 15 7.84 19.78 12.52
N GLY A 16 8.79 18.91 12.78
CA GLY A 16 10.20 19.11 12.44
C GLY A 16 10.90 20.21 13.25
N ILE A 17 10.38 20.56 14.43
CA ILE A 17 10.92 21.64 15.26
C ILE A 17 12.40 21.43 15.60
N GLY A 18 12.82 20.18 15.93
CA GLY A 18 14.21 19.85 16.21
C GLY A 18 15.13 20.11 15.01
N ILE A 19 14.66 19.81 13.80
CA ILE A 19 15.39 20.09 12.55
C ILE A 19 15.51 21.60 12.35
N GLN A 20 14.42 22.34 12.54
CA GLN A 20 14.39 23.81 12.39
C GLN A 20 15.32 24.48 13.41
N MET A 21 15.36 24.02 14.66
CA MET A 21 16.28 24.51 15.68
C MET A 21 17.74 24.28 15.29
N GLY A 22 18.09 23.09 14.81
CA GLY A 22 19.42 22.78 14.31
C GLY A 22 19.83 23.69 13.15
N MET A 23 18.97 23.81 12.15
CA MET A 23 19.18 24.70 10.99
C MET A 23 19.33 26.17 11.44
N GLY A 24 18.58 26.61 12.45
CA GLY A 24 18.65 27.97 13.01
C GLY A 24 19.99 28.32 13.63
N VAL A 25 20.82 27.34 14.00
CA VAL A 25 22.19 27.51 14.52
C VAL A 25 23.27 27.08 13.51
N GLY A 26 22.90 26.90 12.23
CA GLY A 26 23.85 26.64 11.15
C GLY A 26 24.02 25.18 10.76
N ALA A 27 23.24 24.25 11.30
CA ALA A 27 23.34 22.84 10.94
C ALA A 27 22.88 22.58 9.50
N ALA A 28 23.59 21.69 8.79
CA ALA A 28 23.19 21.18 7.49
C ALA A 28 21.96 20.28 7.62
N ALA A 29 21.04 20.40 6.66
CA ALA A 29 19.88 19.53 6.54
C ALA A 29 19.92 18.74 5.23
N VAL A 30 19.59 17.47 5.28
CA VAL A 30 19.70 16.53 4.16
C VAL A 30 18.36 15.85 3.90
N ARG A 31 18.10 15.53 2.63
CA ARG A 31 16.93 14.74 2.18
C ARG A 31 15.55 15.31 2.57
N MET A 32 15.45 16.61 2.79
CA MET A 32 14.22 17.28 3.22
C MET A 32 13.04 17.12 2.25
N HIS A 33 13.30 16.75 0.99
CA HIS A 33 12.29 16.51 -0.05
C HIS A 33 11.85 15.04 -0.14
N GLN A 34 12.46 14.16 0.64
CA GLN A 34 12.19 12.73 0.58
C GLN A 34 11.19 12.29 1.65
N GLY A 35 10.32 11.38 1.27
CA GLY A 35 9.36 10.76 2.16
C GLY A 35 8.77 9.51 1.51
N PHE A 36 7.99 8.76 2.26
CA PHE A 36 7.27 7.61 1.74
C PHE A 36 5.88 7.49 2.35
N ALA A 37 4.98 6.86 1.60
CA ALA A 37 3.63 6.56 2.03
C ALA A 37 3.58 5.14 2.61
N ILE A 38 2.81 4.95 3.67
CA ILE A 38 2.60 3.66 4.32
C ILE A 38 1.13 3.32 4.26
N LEU A 39 0.79 2.24 3.58
CA LEU A 39 -0.53 1.61 3.64
C LEU A 39 -0.40 0.33 4.48
N PRO A 40 -0.82 0.31 5.74
CA PRO A 40 -0.69 -0.85 6.61
C PRO A 40 -1.71 -1.94 6.23
N VAL A 41 -1.52 -2.53 5.05
CA VAL A 41 -2.37 -3.58 4.48
C VAL A 41 -2.41 -4.80 5.41
N TYR A 42 -1.30 -5.11 6.06
CA TYR A 42 -1.25 -6.15 7.10
C TYR A 42 -0.57 -5.60 8.37
N PRO A 43 -0.79 -6.15 9.57
CA PRO A 43 -1.58 -7.35 9.86
C PRO A 43 -3.09 -7.14 9.59
N PRO A 44 -3.91 -8.22 9.50
CA PRO A 44 -3.57 -9.62 9.75
C PRO A 44 -2.86 -10.26 8.55
N GLU A 45 -1.92 -11.19 8.82
CA GLU A 45 -1.09 -11.84 7.78
C GLU A 45 -1.92 -12.54 6.69
N ARG A 46 -3.12 -13.01 7.02
CA ARG A 46 -4.00 -13.70 6.06
C ARG A 46 -4.36 -12.85 4.84
N VAL A 47 -4.43 -11.51 4.97
CA VAL A 47 -4.79 -10.62 3.84
C VAL A 47 -3.72 -10.59 2.75
N ILE A 48 -2.48 -10.97 3.08
CA ILE A 48 -1.41 -11.12 2.10
C ILE A 48 -1.76 -12.18 1.04
N LYS A 49 -2.64 -13.13 1.35
CA LYS A 49 -3.15 -14.11 0.38
C LYS A 49 -4.06 -13.50 -0.69
N GLY A 50 -4.61 -12.31 -0.45
CA GLY A 50 -5.30 -11.52 -1.45
C GLY A 50 -4.37 -11.02 -2.56
N ILE A 51 -4.89 -10.25 -3.49
CA ILE A 51 -4.09 -9.58 -4.53
C ILE A 51 -4.33 -8.07 -4.54
N VAL A 52 -3.26 -7.31 -4.78
CA VAL A 52 -3.32 -5.86 -4.94
C VAL A 52 -3.32 -5.52 -6.42
N VAL A 53 -4.32 -4.74 -6.84
CA VAL A 53 -4.49 -4.33 -8.24
C VAL A 53 -4.62 -2.81 -8.36
N ASN A 54 -4.17 -2.27 -9.49
CA ASN A 54 -4.33 -0.86 -9.83
C ASN A 54 -5.73 -0.56 -10.43
N ALA A 55 -5.97 0.69 -10.84
CA ALA A 55 -7.23 1.10 -11.45
C ALA A 55 -7.55 0.39 -12.78
N ARG A 56 -6.57 -0.28 -13.39
CA ARG A 56 -6.75 -1.13 -14.59
C ARG A 56 -6.91 -2.60 -14.25
N ALA A 57 -7.15 -2.93 -12.99
CA ALA A 57 -7.25 -4.30 -12.48
C ALA A 57 -5.97 -5.14 -12.67
N GLN A 58 -4.79 -4.51 -12.81
CA GLN A 58 -3.52 -5.20 -13.00
C GLN A 58 -2.76 -5.27 -11.67
N ARG A 59 -2.22 -6.43 -11.33
CA ARG A 59 -1.27 -6.57 -10.22
C ARG A 59 0.02 -5.82 -10.56
N PHE A 60 0.59 -5.11 -9.62
CA PHE A 60 1.79 -4.29 -9.81
C PHE A 60 2.87 -4.47 -8.74
N ILE A 61 2.55 -5.17 -7.67
CA ILE A 61 3.48 -5.45 -6.56
C ILE A 61 3.15 -6.80 -5.92
N ALA A 62 4.15 -7.51 -5.44
CA ALA A 62 3.93 -8.70 -4.62
C ALA A 62 3.35 -8.29 -3.27
N GLU A 63 2.26 -8.92 -2.87
CA GLU A 63 1.48 -8.52 -1.69
C GLU A 63 2.16 -8.85 -0.37
N ASP A 64 3.21 -9.68 -0.39
CA ASP A 64 4.10 -9.99 0.73
C ASP A 64 5.31 -9.02 0.82
N SER A 65 5.39 -8.05 -0.08
CA SER A 65 6.32 -6.92 0.09
C SER A 65 5.99 -6.14 1.34
N TYR A 66 7.00 -5.50 1.93
CA TYR A 66 6.77 -4.60 3.06
C TYR A 66 5.69 -3.57 2.73
N TYR A 67 4.70 -3.45 3.59
CA TYR A 67 3.50 -2.64 3.31
C TYR A 67 3.79 -1.15 3.01
N ALA A 68 4.95 -0.63 3.45
CA ALA A 68 5.38 0.69 3.04
C ALA A 68 5.81 0.74 1.57
N CYS A 69 6.34 -0.36 1.01
CA CYS A 69 6.58 -0.45 -0.43
C CYS A 69 5.25 -0.45 -1.20
N ILE A 70 4.23 -1.16 -0.68
CA ILE A 70 2.88 -1.14 -1.27
C ILE A 70 2.32 0.29 -1.27
N GLY A 71 2.44 0.99 -0.15
CA GLY A 71 2.01 2.38 -0.02
C GLY A 71 2.76 3.31 -0.96
N HIS A 72 4.07 3.18 -1.03
CA HIS A 72 4.93 4.00 -1.90
C HIS A 72 4.59 3.80 -3.38
N GLU A 73 4.51 2.54 -3.83
CA GLU A 73 4.14 2.22 -5.21
C GLU A 73 2.72 2.72 -5.53
N THR A 74 1.76 2.52 -4.62
CA THR A 74 0.41 3.06 -4.80
C THR A 74 0.42 4.57 -4.96
N ALA A 75 1.14 5.28 -4.08
CA ALA A 75 1.17 6.74 -4.09
C ALA A 75 1.83 7.32 -5.35
N TYR A 76 2.98 6.79 -5.75
CA TYR A 76 3.83 7.43 -6.75
C TYR A 76 3.72 6.82 -8.15
N THR A 77 3.45 5.52 -8.26
CA THR A 77 3.38 4.84 -9.57
C THR A 77 1.96 4.53 -10.01
N GLN A 78 1.00 4.40 -9.05
CA GLN A 78 -0.40 4.12 -9.35
C GLN A 78 -1.32 5.33 -9.13
N HIS A 79 -0.77 6.55 -9.15
CA HIS A 79 -1.53 7.81 -8.99
C HIS A 79 -2.38 7.87 -7.72
N GLY A 80 -1.92 7.23 -6.65
CA GLY A 80 -2.57 7.21 -5.35
C GLY A 80 -3.72 6.21 -5.23
N LYS A 81 -3.99 5.38 -6.25
CA LYS A 81 -5.15 4.47 -6.27
C LYS A 81 -4.75 3.03 -6.53
N ALA A 82 -5.13 2.17 -5.59
CA ALA A 82 -5.07 0.73 -5.74
C ALA A 82 -6.25 0.08 -5.01
N PHE A 83 -6.39 -1.22 -5.15
CA PHE A 83 -7.44 -2.01 -4.53
C PHE A 83 -6.86 -3.33 -4.06
N LEU A 84 -7.33 -3.81 -2.90
CA LEU A 84 -7.05 -5.15 -2.42
C LEU A 84 -8.28 -6.03 -2.70
N VAL A 85 -8.08 -7.12 -3.42
CA VAL A 85 -9.08 -8.15 -3.68
C VAL A 85 -8.81 -9.32 -2.75
N THR A 86 -9.82 -9.72 -1.99
CA THR A 86 -9.75 -10.87 -1.08
C THR A 86 -10.95 -11.77 -1.28
N ASP A 87 -10.85 -12.97 -0.74
CA ASP A 87 -11.98 -13.88 -0.57
C ASP A 87 -12.34 -14.07 0.92
N ALA A 88 -13.26 -14.95 1.23
CA ALA A 88 -13.73 -15.18 2.60
C ALA A 88 -12.61 -15.63 3.56
N ASP A 89 -11.59 -16.36 3.07
CA ASP A 89 -10.52 -16.90 3.90
C ASP A 89 -9.42 -15.87 4.23
N CYS A 90 -9.32 -14.81 3.43
CA CYS A 90 -8.22 -13.85 3.54
C CYS A 90 -8.65 -12.38 3.71
N SER A 91 -9.90 -12.14 4.05
CA SER A 91 -10.44 -10.79 4.30
C SER A 91 -10.06 -10.24 5.68
N TYR A 92 -10.23 -8.92 5.86
CA TYR A 92 -10.19 -8.29 7.18
C TYR A 92 -11.33 -8.75 8.08
N ASP A 93 -11.14 -8.59 9.39
CA ASP A 93 -12.22 -8.79 10.36
C ASP A 93 -13.30 -7.70 10.19
N PRO A 94 -14.56 -8.02 10.48
CA PRO A 94 -15.62 -7.02 10.50
C PRO A 94 -15.27 -5.86 11.42
N GLY A 95 -15.43 -4.63 10.91
CA GLY A 95 -15.12 -3.41 11.67
C GLY A 95 -13.68 -2.90 11.58
N ASP A 96 -12.79 -3.58 10.87
CA ASP A 96 -11.48 -3.00 10.54
C ASP A 96 -11.67 -1.81 9.60
N PHE A 97 -11.28 -0.63 10.06
CA PHE A 97 -11.51 0.63 9.35
C PHE A 97 -10.33 1.09 8.49
N ARG A 98 -9.19 0.41 8.55
CA ARG A 98 -7.96 0.86 7.88
C ARG A 98 -8.11 0.90 6.38
N MET A 99 -8.76 -0.12 5.81
CA MET A 99 -9.01 -0.22 4.38
C MET A 99 -10.52 -0.23 4.15
N PRO A 100 -11.09 0.85 3.61
CA PRO A 100 -12.53 0.93 3.35
C PRO A 100 -13.01 -0.21 2.45
N LEU A 101 -14.03 -0.94 2.88
CA LEU A 101 -14.70 -1.93 2.04
C LEU A 101 -15.51 -1.20 0.96
N LEU A 102 -15.08 -1.34 -0.29
CA LEU A 102 -15.74 -0.72 -1.44
C LEU A 102 -16.89 -1.58 -1.97
N ALA A 103 -16.68 -2.90 -2.04
CA ALA A 103 -17.68 -3.83 -2.56
C ALA A 103 -17.52 -5.23 -1.97
N GLU A 104 -18.64 -5.94 -1.88
CA GLU A 104 -18.73 -7.37 -1.60
C GLU A 104 -19.61 -8.03 -2.67
N ALA A 105 -19.24 -9.23 -3.12
CA ALA A 105 -19.89 -9.93 -4.19
C ALA A 105 -19.77 -11.46 -4.06
N ALA A 106 -20.69 -12.16 -4.72
CA ALA A 106 -20.64 -13.62 -4.80
C ALA A 106 -19.72 -14.14 -5.91
N SER A 107 -19.37 -13.28 -6.87
CA SER A 107 -18.50 -13.64 -8.00
C SER A 107 -17.55 -12.50 -8.37
N ILE A 108 -16.44 -12.84 -9.06
CA ILE A 108 -15.46 -11.85 -9.55
C ILE A 108 -16.11 -10.90 -10.57
N GLY A 109 -16.99 -11.38 -11.44
CA GLY A 109 -17.66 -10.51 -12.42
C GLY A 109 -18.60 -9.48 -11.76
N GLU A 110 -19.28 -9.86 -10.69
CA GLU A 110 -20.06 -8.93 -9.88
C GLU A 110 -19.17 -7.94 -9.14
N LEU A 111 -18.05 -8.40 -8.56
CA LEU A 111 -17.08 -7.55 -7.87
C LEU A 111 -16.45 -6.54 -8.83
N GLU A 112 -16.10 -6.97 -10.03
CA GLU A 112 -15.59 -6.15 -11.12
C GLU A 112 -16.55 -5.02 -11.47
N SER A 113 -17.82 -5.36 -11.67
CA SER A 113 -18.88 -4.39 -11.98
C SER A 113 -19.07 -3.37 -10.84
N LYS A 114 -19.16 -3.84 -9.60
CA LYS A 114 -19.30 -2.97 -8.41
C LYS A 114 -18.08 -2.08 -8.18
N GLY A 115 -16.88 -2.58 -8.52
CA GLY A 115 -15.62 -1.83 -8.43
C GLY A 115 -15.40 -0.82 -9.55
N GLY A 116 -16.28 -0.82 -10.58
CA GLY A 116 -16.17 0.10 -11.71
C GLY A 116 -15.02 -0.22 -12.66
N PHE A 117 -14.53 -1.45 -12.68
CA PHE A 117 -13.48 -1.88 -13.61
C PHE A 117 -14.05 -2.12 -15.02
N VAL A 118 -13.18 -2.04 -16.01
CA VAL A 118 -13.54 -2.41 -17.38
C VAL A 118 -13.90 -3.90 -17.41
N PRO A 119 -15.05 -4.28 -18.00
CA PRO A 119 -15.50 -5.66 -18.02
C PRO A 119 -14.43 -6.64 -18.52
N GLY A 120 -14.23 -7.73 -17.79
CA GLY A 120 -13.27 -8.79 -18.10
C GLY A 120 -11.86 -8.57 -17.56
N THR A 121 -11.48 -7.35 -17.14
CA THR A 121 -10.10 -7.05 -16.72
C THR A 121 -9.74 -7.67 -15.38
N LEU A 122 -10.58 -7.48 -14.35
CA LEU A 122 -10.37 -8.07 -13.04
C LEU A 122 -10.55 -9.60 -13.09
N ALA A 123 -11.56 -10.05 -13.82
CA ALA A 123 -11.81 -11.48 -14.02
C ALA A 123 -10.59 -12.17 -14.65
N HIS A 124 -9.97 -11.58 -15.66
CA HIS A 124 -8.75 -12.09 -16.28
C HIS A 124 -7.58 -12.14 -15.30
N THR A 125 -7.35 -11.05 -14.55
CA THR A 125 -6.25 -10.99 -13.57
C THR A 125 -6.40 -12.05 -12.49
N VAL A 126 -7.61 -12.20 -11.91
CA VAL A 126 -7.87 -13.21 -10.88
C VAL A 126 -7.73 -14.63 -11.44
N ALA A 127 -8.25 -14.89 -12.64
CA ALA A 127 -8.12 -16.21 -13.28
C ALA A 127 -6.66 -16.58 -13.52
N THR A 128 -5.85 -15.65 -14.03
CA THR A 128 -4.41 -15.83 -14.26
C THR A 128 -3.67 -16.11 -12.96
N TYR A 129 -3.93 -15.30 -11.92
CA TYR A 129 -3.36 -15.50 -10.60
C TYR A 129 -3.76 -16.85 -10.00
N ASN A 130 -5.04 -17.19 -10.01
CA ASN A 130 -5.56 -18.43 -9.45
C ASN A 130 -4.94 -19.66 -10.12
N ALA A 131 -4.78 -19.64 -11.45
CA ALA A 131 -4.15 -20.73 -12.20
C ALA A 131 -2.69 -20.95 -11.79
N ALA A 132 -1.94 -19.89 -11.51
CA ALA A 132 -0.56 -19.98 -11.04
C ALA A 132 -0.50 -20.37 -9.55
N ALA A 133 -1.30 -19.73 -8.70
CA ALA A 133 -1.35 -19.99 -7.28
C ALA A 133 -1.74 -21.45 -6.96
N ALA A 134 -2.63 -22.06 -7.76
CA ALA A 134 -2.98 -23.47 -7.63
C ALA A 134 -1.80 -24.42 -7.85
N ARG A 135 -0.75 -23.97 -8.54
CA ARG A 135 0.52 -24.71 -8.72
C ARG A 135 1.60 -24.31 -7.72
N GLY A 136 1.30 -23.38 -6.80
CA GLY A 136 2.25 -22.85 -5.84
C GLY A 136 3.25 -21.85 -6.45
N GLU A 137 2.89 -21.19 -7.54
CA GLU A 137 3.75 -20.30 -8.31
C GLU A 137 3.13 -18.90 -8.46
N ASP A 138 3.97 -17.87 -8.54
CA ASP A 138 3.61 -16.53 -9.01
C ASP A 138 4.70 -16.02 -9.98
N PRO A 139 4.62 -16.38 -11.25
CA PRO A 139 5.66 -16.03 -12.23
C PRO A 139 5.71 -14.53 -12.55
N LEU A 140 4.67 -13.76 -12.19
CA LEU A 140 4.59 -12.34 -12.50
C LEU A 140 5.33 -11.48 -11.46
N LEU A 141 5.09 -11.71 -10.17
CA LEU A 141 5.57 -10.85 -9.08
C LEU A 141 6.35 -11.61 -8.01
N HIS A 142 6.49 -12.93 -8.15
CA HIS A 142 7.27 -13.80 -7.26
C HIS A 142 6.83 -13.76 -5.79
N LYS A 143 5.53 -13.62 -5.55
CA LYS A 143 4.94 -13.72 -4.21
C LYS A 143 5.32 -15.06 -3.58
N HIS A 144 5.74 -15.03 -2.31
CA HIS A 144 6.24 -16.23 -1.62
C HIS A 144 5.18 -17.33 -1.54
N PRO A 145 5.52 -18.59 -1.80
CA PRO A 145 4.58 -19.72 -1.84
C PRO A 145 3.68 -19.87 -0.61
N LYS A 146 4.16 -19.50 0.57
CA LYS A 146 3.38 -19.48 1.83
C LYS A 146 2.08 -18.68 1.71
N PHE A 147 2.07 -17.65 0.87
CA PHE A 147 0.95 -16.70 0.73
C PHE A 147 0.15 -16.93 -0.56
N LEU A 148 0.50 -17.94 -1.34
CA LEU A 148 -0.25 -18.27 -2.55
C LEU A 148 -1.50 -19.07 -2.18
N ALA A 149 -2.65 -18.54 -2.55
CA ALA A 149 -3.94 -19.20 -2.44
C ALA A 149 -4.86 -18.70 -3.54
N PRO A 150 -5.57 -19.57 -4.29
CA PRO A 150 -6.59 -19.11 -5.23
C PRO A 150 -7.73 -18.37 -4.51
N LEU A 151 -8.15 -17.26 -5.07
CA LEU A 151 -9.30 -16.49 -4.60
C LEU A 151 -10.57 -17.08 -5.19
N ALA A 152 -11.31 -17.88 -4.43
CA ALA A 152 -12.44 -18.66 -4.92
C ALA A 152 -13.66 -18.69 -3.99
N LYS A 153 -13.48 -18.38 -2.70
CA LYS A 153 -14.54 -18.51 -1.70
C LYS A 153 -15.31 -17.21 -1.53
N ALA A 154 -16.58 -17.23 -1.84
CA ALA A 154 -17.48 -16.11 -1.54
C ALA A 154 -17.65 -15.92 -0.01
N PRO A 155 -17.89 -14.68 0.47
CA PRO A 155 -17.92 -13.45 -0.30
C PRO A 155 -16.53 -12.99 -0.74
N LEU A 156 -16.45 -12.51 -1.99
CA LEU A 156 -15.28 -11.82 -2.52
C LEU A 156 -15.40 -10.35 -2.13
N ARG A 157 -14.29 -9.73 -1.74
CA ARG A 157 -14.29 -8.36 -1.25
C ARG A 157 -13.25 -7.51 -1.96
N LEU A 158 -13.62 -6.26 -2.18
CA LEU A 158 -12.77 -5.22 -2.75
C LEU A 158 -12.60 -4.13 -1.71
N TYR A 159 -11.37 -3.94 -1.26
CA TYR A 159 -11.00 -2.85 -0.35
C TYR A 159 -10.27 -1.76 -1.10
N GLU A 160 -10.53 -0.52 -0.72
CA GLU A 160 -9.90 0.64 -1.32
C GLU A 160 -8.54 0.91 -0.68
N LEU A 161 -7.51 1.03 -1.50
CA LEU A 161 -6.16 1.44 -1.12
C LEU A 161 -5.84 2.85 -1.66
N ASP A 162 -6.87 3.70 -1.81
CA ASP A 162 -6.66 5.11 -2.16
C ASP A 162 -5.98 5.83 -0.98
N VAL A 163 -4.82 6.42 -1.23
CA VAL A 163 -4.00 7.07 -0.19
C VAL A 163 -4.70 8.25 0.50
N THR A 164 -5.79 8.77 -0.09
CA THR A 164 -6.60 9.85 0.48
C THR A 164 -7.79 9.35 1.30
N ARG A 165 -8.14 8.08 1.21
CA ARG A 165 -9.34 7.48 1.82
C ARG A 165 -9.04 6.31 2.74
N ALA A 166 -8.05 5.50 2.40
CA ALA A 166 -7.54 4.45 3.27
C ALA A 166 -6.71 5.07 4.41
N PHE A 167 -6.50 4.31 5.48
CA PHE A 167 -5.56 4.72 6.52
C PHE A 167 -4.13 4.69 5.95
N CYS A 168 -3.69 5.83 5.44
CA CYS A 168 -2.37 6.00 4.85
C CYS A 168 -1.57 7.01 5.68
N CYS A 169 -0.40 6.61 6.13
CA CYS A 169 0.52 7.48 6.86
C CYS A 169 1.66 7.92 5.96
N SER A 170 2.26 9.08 6.28
CA SER A 170 3.49 9.54 5.65
C SER A 170 4.62 9.64 6.67
N HIS A 171 5.81 9.23 6.26
CA HIS A 171 7.06 9.52 6.95
C HIS A 171 7.99 10.32 6.04
N THR A 172 8.74 11.22 6.64
CA THR A 172 9.80 11.97 5.96
C THR A 172 11.17 11.40 6.31
N PHE A 173 12.10 11.44 5.37
CA PHE A 173 13.49 11.01 5.56
C PHE A 173 14.44 12.18 5.82
N GLY A 174 13.95 13.40 5.72
CA GLY A 174 14.72 14.60 5.98
C GLY A 174 15.17 14.70 7.45
N GLY A 175 16.33 15.27 7.65
CA GLY A 175 16.90 15.47 8.97
C GLY A 175 18.17 16.34 8.93
N LEU A 176 18.78 16.51 10.08
CA LEU A 176 20.10 17.12 10.15
C LEU A 176 21.15 16.15 9.60
N GLU A 177 22.11 16.67 8.85
CA GLU A 177 23.22 15.87 8.34
C GLU A 177 24.21 15.57 9.46
N THR A 178 24.62 14.30 9.57
CA THR A 178 25.53 13.88 10.65
C THR A 178 26.68 13.04 10.12
N THR A 179 27.79 13.02 10.87
CA THR A 179 28.85 12.04 10.70
C THR A 179 28.43 10.66 11.19
N VAL A 180 29.25 9.64 10.94
CA VAL A 180 29.05 8.28 11.48
C VAL A 180 29.11 8.25 13.02
N ASP A 181 29.72 9.23 13.66
CA ASP A 181 29.77 9.40 15.11
C ASP A 181 28.62 10.25 15.66
N SER A 182 27.56 10.48 14.85
CA SER A 182 26.36 11.26 15.20
C SER A 182 26.64 12.76 15.50
N GLN A 183 27.75 13.31 15.02
CA GLN A 183 28.02 14.74 15.11
C GLN A 183 27.27 15.46 13.98
N VAL A 184 26.53 16.53 14.32
CA VAL A 184 25.83 17.35 13.33
C VAL A 184 26.83 18.16 12.52
N LEU A 185 26.68 18.14 11.21
CA LEU A 185 27.52 18.90 10.29
C LEU A 185 27.02 20.33 10.14
N ASP A 186 27.96 21.23 9.87
CA ASP A 186 27.72 22.63 9.52
C ASP A 186 27.25 22.72 8.05
N ALA A 187 26.39 23.68 7.75
CA ALA A 187 25.91 23.95 6.39
C ALA A 187 26.93 24.76 5.53
N PHE A 188 28.06 25.20 6.12
CA PHE A 188 29.06 26.06 5.47
C PHE A 188 30.39 25.38 5.24
#